data_1b331d13f4362f2ca71d2131b4592209
#
_entry.id   1b331d13f4362f2ca71d2131b4592209
#
_cell.length_a   1.000
_cell.length_b   1.000
_cell.length_c   1.000
_cell.angle_alpha   90.00
_cell.angle_beta   90.00
_cell.angle_gamma   90.00
#
_symmetry.space_group_name_H-M   'P 1'
#
loop_
_entity.id
_entity.type
_entity.pdbx_description
1 polymer ?
#
loop_
_entity_poly.entity_id
_entity_poly.type
_entity_poly.pdbx_seq_one_letter_code
_entity_poly.pdbx_strand_id
1 'polypeptide(L)'
;MSTQKKKQTPIEKLAALIVDKRKAFYLFYIIAGIFCAISTGWTKVNNDITSYLPDSSETRIGLDLMNDQFVTYGSGSIMLDNVTFEKAEEIASELEKIDGVTSVTVENDEDSYKNGSALLSVTFDGEEDDQISKDAMKAVKEKLEPYDEYINLSLIHI
;
A
#
# COMPACT_ATOMS: atom_id res chain seq x y z
N MET A 1 10.05 42.85 -58.16
CA MET A 1 9.16 42.07 -57.28
C MET A 1 9.76 42.01 -55.91
N SER A 2 9.27 42.86 -54.99
CA SER A 2 9.80 42.94 -53.63
C SER A 2 9.17 41.87 -52.74
N THR A 3 9.93 40.88 -52.38
CA THR A 3 9.48 39.86 -51.45
C THR A 3 9.44 40.46 -50.03
N GLN A 4 8.27 40.87 -49.58
CA GLN A 4 8.06 41.32 -48.22
C GLN A 4 8.33 40.15 -47.25
N LYS A 5 9.42 40.22 -46.49
CA LYS A 5 9.68 39.36 -45.36
C LYS A 5 8.60 39.58 -44.27
N LYS A 6 7.58 38.77 -44.28
CA LYS A 6 6.52 38.77 -43.26
C LYS A 6 7.19 38.54 -41.89
N LYS A 7 7.04 39.54 -41.01
CA LYS A 7 7.54 39.42 -39.62
C LYS A 7 6.85 38.23 -38.96
N GLN A 8 7.60 37.15 -38.72
CA GLN A 8 7.07 35.95 -38.06
C GLN A 8 6.63 36.32 -36.65
N THR A 9 5.43 35.89 -36.28
CA THR A 9 4.91 36.03 -34.92
C THR A 9 5.69 35.14 -33.96
N PRO A 10 5.73 35.45 -32.66
CA PRO A 10 6.40 34.59 -31.67
C PRO A 10 5.93 33.12 -31.73
N ILE A 11 4.64 32.92 -32.05
CA ILE A 11 4.03 31.57 -32.17
C ILE A 11 4.55 30.85 -33.42
N GLU A 12 4.70 31.54 -34.56
CA GLU A 12 5.27 30.95 -35.79
C GLU A 12 6.74 30.51 -35.59
N LYS A 13 7.52 31.29 -34.81
CA LYS A 13 8.91 30.94 -34.48
C LYS A 13 8.98 29.71 -33.57
N LEU A 14 8.08 29.62 -32.60
CA LEU A 14 7.99 28.47 -31.70
C LEU A 14 7.58 27.21 -32.49
N ALA A 15 6.60 27.31 -33.35
CA ALA A 15 6.15 26.23 -34.22
C ALA A 15 7.28 25.73 -35.15
N ALA A 16 8.01 26.64 -35.77
CA ALA A 16 9.15 26.31 -36.63
C ALA A 16 10.26 25.61 -35.85
N LEU A 17 10.56 26.06 -34.62
CA LEU A 17 11.57 25.44 -33.74
C LEU A 17 11.18 24.02 -33.35
N ILE A 18 9.90 23.77 -33.05
CA ILE A 18 9.40 22.43 -32.72
C ILE A 18 9.51 21.50 -33.94
N VAL A 19 9.15 21.96 -35.12
CA VAL A 19 9.19 21.17 -36.36
C VAL A 19 10.63 20.87 -36.77
N ASP A 20 11.50 21.86 -36.74
CA ASP A 20 12.92 21.72 -37.14
C ASP A 20 13.70 20.84 -36.14
N LYS A 21 13.39 20.95 -34.87
CA LYS A 21 14.07 20.22 -33.76
C LYS A 21 13.30 19.01 -33.27
N ARG A 22 12.35 18.47 -34.05
CA ARG A 22 11.50 17.34 -33.64
C ARG A 22 12.25 16.18 -33.05
N LYS A 23 13.44 15.83 -33.59
CA LYS A 23 14.26 14.74 -33.05
C LYS A 23 14.80 15.04 -31.64
N ALA A 24 15.14 16.29 -31.36
CA ALA A 24 15.59 16.73 -30.05
C ALA A 24 14.44 16.70 -29.03
N PHE A 25 13.21 17.05 -29.47
CA PHE A 25 12.03 16.92 -28.63
C PHE A 25 11.71 15.45 -28.28
N TYR A 26 11.81 14.53 -29.25
CA TYR A 26 11.64 13.10 -28.95
C TYR A 26 12.67 12.62 -27.94
N LEU A 27 13.94 12.99 -28.10
CA LEU A 27 14.98 12.64 -27.15
C LEU A 27 14.70 13.21 -25.76
N PHE A 28 14.26 14.47 -25.68
CA PHE A 28 13.89 15.11 -24.42
C PHE A 28 12.74 14.38 -23.73
N TYR A 29 11.67 13.99 -24.45
CA TYR A 29 10.55 13.25 -23.87
C TYR A 29 10.94 11.86 -23.41
N ILE A 30 11.82 11.18 -24.15
CA ILE A 30 12.35 9.88 -23.72
C ILE A 30 13.12 10.02 -22.39
N ILE A 31 14.02 11.01 -22.29
CA ILE A 31 14.78 11.28 -21.08
C ILE A 31 13.85 11.65 -19.92
N ALA A 32 12.89 12.52 -20.17
CA ALA A 32 11.89 12.92 -19.18
C ALA A 32 11.06 11.71 -18.70
N GLY A 33 10.64 10.83 -19.61
CA GLY A 33 9.92 9.61 -19.27
C GLY A 33 10.72 8.66 -18.39
N ILE A 34 12.00 8.45 -18.73
CA ILE A 34 12.92 7.64 -17.91
C ILE A 34 13.09 8.27 -16.52
N PHE A 35 13.27 9.60 -16.47
CA PHE A 35 13.41 10.32 -15.20
C PHE A 35 12.13 10.18 -14.34
N CYS A 36 10.95 10.32 -14.94
CA CYS A 36 9.68 10.12 -14.22
C CYS A 36 9.55 8.69 -13.68
N ALA A 37 9.92 7.68 -14.46
CA ALA A 37 9.87 6.28 -14.02
C ALA A 37 10.79 6.01 -12.82
N ILE A 38 12.00 6.56 -12.83
CA ILE A 38 12.94 6.45 -11.71
C ILE A 38 12.43 7.25 -10.49
N SER A 39 11.89 8.44 -10.71
CA SER A 39 11.38 9.33 -9.66
C SER A 39 10.20 8.75 -8.90
N THR A 40 9.41 7.88 -9.53
CA THR A 40 8.29 7.18 -8.86
C THR A 40 8.76 6.35 -7.67
N GLY A 41 9.96 5.74 -7.76
CA GLY A 41 10.54 4.97 -6.66
C GLY A 41 11.02 5.81 -5.45
N TRP A 42 11.15 7.13 -5.62
CA TRP A 42 11.57 8.04 -4.52
C TRP A 42 10.38 8.58 -3.73
N THR A 43 9.17 8.45 -4.27
CA THR A 43 7.97 8.95 -3.61
C THR A 43 7.55 7.93 -2.56
N LYS A 44 7.73 8.27 -1.29
CA LYS A 44 7.16 7.53 -0.16
C LYS A 44 5.81 8.15 0.19
N VAL A 45 4.77 7.35 0.15
CA VAL A 45 3.46 7.75 0.68
C VAL A 45 3.49 7.53 2.18
N ASN A 46 3.35 8.60 2.95
CA ASN A 46 3.15 8.51 4.39
C ASN A 46 1.64 8.53 4.66
N ASN A 47 1.10 7.40 5.09
CA ASN A 47 -0.32 7.25 5.43
C ASN A 47 -0.59 7.63 6.90
N ASP A 48 0.45 7.94 7.67
CA ASP A 48 0.31 8.34 9.05
C ASP A 48 -0.20 9.79 9.15
N ILE A 49 -1.49 9.91 9.43
CA ILE A 49 -2.18 11.20 9.61
C ILE A 49 -1.60 11.97 10.80
N THR A 50 -1.05 11.26 11.79
CA THR A 50 -0.50 11.86 13.01
C THR A 50 0.78 12.64 12.74
N SER A 51 1.50 12.32 11.67
CA SER A 51 2.71 13.03 11.24
C SER A 51 2.45 14.48 10.82
N TYR A 52 1.21 14.85 10.55
CA TYR A 52 0.81 16.23 10.23
C TYR A 52 0.45 17.08 11.46
N LEU A 53 0.37 16.46 12.65
CA LEU A 53 0.14 17.21 13.88
C LEU A 53 1.42 17.94 14.31
N PRO A 54 1.32 19.19 14.82
CA PRO A 54 2.44 19.86 15.43
C PRO A 54 3.01 19.05 16.61
N ASP A 55 4.33 18.98 16.74
CA ASP A 55 5.01 18.23 17.81
C ASP A 55 4.60 18.70 19.21
N SER A 56 4.14 19.96 19.34
CA SER A 56 3.68 20.56 20.59
C SER A 56 2.21 20.29 20.89
N SER A 57 1.47 19.57 20.04
CA SER A 57 0.07 19.27 20.32
C SER A 57 -0.04 18.17 21.39
N GLU A 58 -1.03 18.32 22.29
CA GLU A 58 -1.30 17.32 23.34
C GLU A 58 -1.55 15.92 22.76
N THR A 59 -2.20 15.87 21.59
CA THR A 59 -2.45 14.63 20.87
C THR A 59 -1.14 13.98 20.41
N ARG A 60 -0.19 14.76 19.87
CA ARG A 60 1.11 14.22 19.45
C ARG A 60 1.91 13.71 20.64
N ILE A 61 1.96 14.49 21.71
CA ILE A 61 2.64 14.08 22.96
C ILE A 61 2.01 12.80 23.53
N GLY A 62 0.68 12.69 23.50
CA GLY A 62 -0.03 11.50 23.95
C GLY A 62 0.27 10.25 23.10
N LEU A 63 0.35 10.42 21.78
CA LEU A 63 0.71 9.35 20.85
C LEU A 63 2.17 8.91 21.02
N ASP A 64 3.09 9.85 21.15
CA ASP A 64 4.50 9.54 21.36
C ASP A 64 4.70 8.80 22.71
N LEU A 65 3.96 9.20 23.75
CA LEU A 65 3.97 8.50 25.04
C LEU A 65 3.36 7.09 24.93
N MET A 66 2.29 6.94 24.16
CA MET A 66 1.69 5.61 23.88
C MET A 66 2.68 4.72 23.16
N ASN A 67 3.31 5.20 22.10
CA ASN A 67 4.29 4.43 21.32
C ASN A 67 5.54 4.06 22.15
N ASP A 68 5.94 4.90 23.11
CA ASP A 68 7.09 4.63 23.99
C ASP A 68 6.75 3.65 25.13
N GLN A 69 5.52 3.65 25.62
CA GLN A 69 5.09 2.86 26.76
C GLN A 69 4.35 1.57 26.41
N PHE A 70 3.77 1.50 25.21
CA PHE A 70 2.98 0.37 24.75
C PHE A 70 3.51 -0.10 23.39
N VAL A 71 3.82 -1.39 23.29
CA VAL A 71 4.13 -2.02 22.00
C VAL A 71 2.82 -2.14 21.22
N THR A 72 2.70 -1.40 20.13
CA THR A 72 1.56 -1.53 19.22
C THR A 72 1.91 -2.58 18.17
N TYR A 73 1.37 -3.77 18.32
CA TYR A 73 1.55 -4.83 17.34
C TYR A 73 0.76 -4.53 16.05
N GLY A 74 1.37 -4.81 14.92
CA GLY A 74 0.67 -4.81 13.63
C GLY A 74 -0.47 -5.83 13.66
N SER A 75 -1.63 -5.45 13.11
CA SER A 75 -2.79 -6.34 13.02
C SER A 75 -3.38 -6.32 11.61
N GLY A 76 -4.02 -7.42 11.23
CA GLY A 76 -4.70 -7.56 9.94
C GLY A 76 -5.96 -8.40 10.09
N SER A 77 -6.90 -8.21 9.19
CA SER A 77 -8.12 -9.01 9.13
C SER A 77 -8.19 -9.76 7.80
N ILE A 78 -8.51 -11.04 7.87
CA ILE A 78 -8.66 -11.94 6.71
C ILE A 78 -10.09 -12.44 6.69
N MET A 79 -10.80 -12.23 5.60
CA MET A 79 -12.13 -12.79 5.42
C MET A 79 -12.05 -14.03 4.52
N LEU A 80 -12.53 -15.16 5.03
CA LEU A 80 -12.68 -16.41 4.30
C LEU A 80 -14.16 -16.61 3.97
N ASP A 81 -14.49 -16.82 2.70
CA ASP A 81 -15.84 -17.11 2.26
C ASP A 81 -16.02 -18.59 1.96
N ASN A 82 -17.25 -19.08 2.13
CA ASN A 82 -17.65 -20.46 1.84
C ASN A 82 -16.84 -21.52 2.60
N VAL A 83 -16.51 -21.23 3.85
CA VAL A 83 -15.81 -22.14 4.77
C VAL A 83 -16.67 -22.52 5.95
N THR A 84 -16.45 -23.70 6.51
CA THR A 84 -17.03 -24.05 7.83
C THR A 84 -16.18 -23.42 8.93
N PHE A 85 -16.78 -23.24 10.10
CA PHE A 85 -16.05 -22.70 11.25
C PHE A 85 -14.82 -23.55 11.61
N GLU A 86 -14.96 -24.87 11.61
CA GLU A 86 -13.86 -25.83 11.86
C GLU A 86 -12.73 -25.66 10.85
N LYS A 87 -13.04 -25.37 9.57
CA LYS A 87 -12.03 -25.14 8.54
C LYS A 87 -11.33 -23.80 8.74
N ALA A 88 -12.06 -22.78 9.19
CA ALA A 88 -11.49 -21.48 9.52
C ALA A 88 -10.51 -21.59 10.73
N GLU A 89 -10.85 -22.39 11.76
CA GLU A 89 -9.94 -22.68 12.88
C GLU A 89 -8.69 -23.45 12.44
N GLU A 90 -8.83 -24.41 11.53
CA GLU A 90 -7.69 -25.16 10.96
C GLU A 90 -6.75 -24.19 10.22
N ILE A 91 -7.29 -23.32 9.36
CA ILE A 91 -6.51 -22.31 8.65
C ILE A 91 -5.86 -21.34 9.64
N ALA A 92 -6.58 -20.85 10.64
CA ALA A 92 -6.03 -19.99 11.69
C ALA A 92 -4.81 -20.63 12.36
N SER A 93 -4.94 -21.92 12.76
CA SER A 93 -3.85 -22.68 13.37
C SER A 93 -2.65 -22.93 12.42
N GLU A 94 -2.87 -22.93 11.12
CA GLU A 94 -1.78 -23.01 10.14
C GLU A 94 -1.06 -21.68 9.97
N LEU A 95 -1.80 -20.56 10.02
CA LEU A 95 -1.25 -19.21 9.90
C LEU A 95 -0.44 -18.83 11.15
N GLU A 96 -0.84 -19.27 12.35
CA GLU A 96 -0.07 -19.05 13.59
C GLU A 96 1.34 -19.65 13.57
N LYS A 97 1.59 -20.65 12.71
CA LYS A 97 2.92 -21.28 12.59
C LYS A 97 3.88 -20.48 11.71
N ILE A 98 3.41 -19.39 11.11
CA ILE A 98 4.24 -18.52 10.27
C ILE A 98 5.10 -17.64 11.17
N ASP A 99 6.38 -17.57 10.87
CA ASP A 99 7.32 -16.73 11.59
C ASP A 99 6.92 -15.24 11.49
N GLY A 100 6.88 -14.54 12.63
CA GLY A 100 6.40 -13.16 12.71
C GLY A 100 4.88 -13.02 12.90
N VAL A 101 4.12 -14.11 13.05
CA VAL A 101 2.71 -14.10 13.47
C VAL A 101 2.64 -14.46 14.95
N THR A 102 2.08 -13.58 15.76
CA THR A 102 1.90 -13.79 17.21
C THR A 102 0.65 -14.60 17.52
N SER A 103 -0.46 -14.29 16.87
CA SER A 103 -1.73 -15.00 17.06
C SER A 103 -2.67 -14.81 15.87
N VAL A 104 -3.51 -15.81 15.65
CA VAL A 104 -4.63 -15.73 14.70
C VAL A 104 -5.90 -16.17 15.42
N THR A 105 -6.88 -15.31 15.52
CA THR A 105 -8.14 -15.59 16.21
C THR A 105 -9.31 -15.57 15.27
N VAL A 106 -10.23 -16.50 15.47
CA VAL A 106 -11.57 -16.50 14.86
C VAL A 106 -12.57 -16.84 15.97
N GLU A 107 -13.59 -16.00 16.11
CA GLU A 107 -14.62 -16.21 17.15
C GLU A 107 -15.89 -16.78 16.50
N ASN A 108 -16.59 -17.63 17.26
CA ASN A 108 -17.85 -18.21 16.78
C ASN A 108 -19.03 -17.34 17.23
N ASP A 109 -19.02 -16.12 16.75
CA ASP A 109 -20.09 -15.12 16.96
C ASP A 109 -20.61 -14.57 15.63
N GLU A 110 -21.67 -13.78 15.68
CA GLU A 110 -22.28 -13.22 14.46
C GLU A 110 -21.40 -12.17 13.75
N ASP A 111 -20.41 -11.62 14.44
CA ASP A 111 -19.49 -10.62 13.90
C ASP A 111 -18.31 -11.26 13.18
N SER A 112 -17.83 -12.41 13.69
CA SER A 112 -16.64 -13.11 13.17
C SER A 112 -16.98 -14.31 12.28
N TYR A 113 -18.17 -14.95 12.44
CA TYR A 113 -18.60 -16.05 11.59
C TYR A 113 -20.10 -15.98 11.25
N LYS A 114 -20.41 -15.81 9.98
CA LYS A 114 -21.79 -15.72 9.49
C LYS A 114 -21.95 -16.22 8.05
N ASN A 115 -23.00 -17.01 7.81
CA ASN A 115 -23.37 -17.50 6.47
C ASN A 115 -22.22 -18.22 5.71
N GLY A 116 -21.32 -18.89 6.41
CA GLY A 116 -20.18 -19.54 5.81
C GLY A 116 -18.99 -18.62 5.51
N SER A 117 -19.03 -17.37 5.98
CA SER A 117 -17.89 -16.44 5.95
C SER A 117 -17.31 -16.32 7.34
N ALA A 118 -15.98 -16.41 7.45
CA ALA A 118 -15.22 -16.27 8.68
C ALA A 118 -14.27 -15.07 8.59
N LEU A 119 -14.25 -14.25 9.63
CA LEU A 119 -13.31 -13.15 9.80
C LEU A 119 -12.22 -13.57 10.79
N LEU A 120 -10.99 -13.69 10.32
CA LEU A 120 -9.82 -13.99 11.12
C LEU A 120 -9.09 -12.70 11.46
N SER A 121 -8.75 -12.51 12.71
CA SER A 121 -7.89 -11.42 13.17
C SER A 121 -6.47 -11.95 13.37
N VAL A 122 -5.50 -11.38 12.67
CA VAL A 122 -4.09 -11.74 12.73
C VAL A 122 -3.32 -10.65 13.45
N THR A 123 -2.50 -11.02 14.42
CA THR A 123 -1.58 -10.12 15.13
C THR A 123 -0.15 -10.54 14.80
N PHE A 124 0.68 -9.56 14.42
CA PHE A 124 2.08 -9.76 14.05
C PHE A 124 3.02 -9.45 15.22
N ASP A 125 4.26 -9.95 15.15
CA ASP A 125 5.27 -9.83 16.22
C ASP A 125 6.08 -8.49 16.13
N GLY A 126 5.58 -7.51 15.44
CA GLY A 126 6.19 -6.20 15.27
C GLY A 126 5.15 -5.14 14.99
N GLU A 127 5.57 -3.90 14.93
CA GLU A 127 4.71 -2.79 14.50
C GLU A 127 4.31 -2.95 13.03
N GLU A 128 3.26 -2.24 12.60
CA GLU A 128 2.74 -2.32 11.23
C GLU A 128 3.82 -2.02 10.18
N ASP A 129 4.70 -1.07 10.47
CA ASP A 129 5.77 -0.63 9.56
C ASP A 129 7.04 -1.47 9.62
N ASP A 130 7.15 -2.39 10.57
CA ASP A 130 8.29 -3.25 10.73
C ASP A 130 8.45 -4.25 9.58
N GLN A 131 9.71 -4.58 9.27
CA GLN A 131 10.02 -5.55 8.22
C GLN A 131 9.49 -6.94 8.58
N ILE A 132 9.52 -7.33 9.86
CA ILE A 132 8.97 -8.59 10.37
C ILE A 132 7.48 -8.72 10.04
N SER A 133 6.69 -7.70 10.32
CA SER A 133 5.24 -7.69 10.03
C SER A 133 4.96 -7.73 8.53
N LYS A 134 5.74 -7.03 7.73
CA LYS A 134 5.63 -7.04 6.26
C LYS A 134 5.98 -8.40 5.65
N ASP A 135 7.02 -9.05 6.15
CA ASP A 135 7.45 -10.37 5.67
C ASP A 135 6.45 -11.45 6.12
N ALA A 136 5.96 -11.38 7.36
CA ALA A 136 4.91 -12.26 7.87
C ALA A 136 3.60 -12.11 7.07
N MET A 137 3.16 -10.88 6.79
CA MET A 137 1.99 -10.60 5.96
C MET A 137 2.14 -11.20 4.55
N LYS A 138 3.33 -11.11 3.95
CA LYS A 138 3.60 -11.72 2.65
C LYS A 138 3.52 -13.24 2.72
N ALA A 139 4.10 -13.85 3.75
CA ALA A 139 4.04 -15.29 3.97
C ALA A 139 2.59 -15.78 4.21
N VAL A 140 1.79 -15.02 4.96
CA VAL A 140 0.34 -15.26 5.12
C VAL A 140 -0.37 -15.25 3.79
N LYS A 141 -0.12 -14.27 2.92
CA LYS A 141 -0.71 -14.21 1.58
C LYS A 141 -0.30 -15.41 0.72
N GLU A 142 0.98 -15.76 0.69
CA GLU A 142 1.48 -16.92 -0.06
C GLU A 142 0.87 -18.24 0.45
N LYS A 143 0.67 -18.35 1.77
CA LYS A 143 0.02 -19.54 2.38
C LYS A 143 -1.45 -19.64 2.03
N LEU A 144 -2.11 -18.51 1.79
CA LEU A 144 -3.52 -18.43 1.44
C LEU A 144 -3.78 -18.56 -0.07
N GLU A 145 -2.77 -18.42 -0.94
CA GLU A 145 -2.93 -18.61 -2.39
C GLU A 145 -3.69 -19.89 -2.81
N PRO A 146 -3.48 -21.07 -2.18
CA PRO A 146 -4.24 -22.28 -2.53
C PRO A 146 -5.73 -22.18 -2.22
N TYR A 147 -6.14 -21.22 -1.41
CA TYR A 147 -7.52 -20.99 -0.98
C TYR A 147 -8.18 -19.81 -1.72
N ASP A 148 -7.56 -19.28 -2.79
CA ASP A 148 -7.96 -18.06 -3.51
C ASP A 148 -9.39 -18.11 -4.08
N GLU A 149 -9.95 -19.30 -4.34
CA GLU A 149 -11.36 -19.49 -4.70
C GLU A 149 -12.35 -19.18 -3.56
N TYR A 150 -11.86 -19.12 -2.32
CA TYR A 150 -12.64 -18.95 -1.09
C TYR A 150 -12.31 -17.66 -0.35
N ILE A 151 -11.38 -16.84 -0.86
CA ILE A 151 -10.84 -15.69 -0.13
C ILE A 151 -11.18 -14.38 -0.85
N ASN A 152 -12.05 -13.57 -0.23
CA ASN A 152 -12.05 -12.14 -0.47
C ASN A 152 -11.06 -11.48 0.50
N LEU A 153 -9.81 -11.31 0.06
CA LEU A 153 -8.79 -10.59 0.80
C LEU A 153 -9.16 -9.10 0.84
N SER A 154 -9.92 -8.71 1.82
CA SER A 154 -10.03 -7.32 2.23
C SER A 154 -9.05 -7.11 3.39
N LEU A 155 -7.82 -6.72 3.06
CA LEU A 155 -6.89 -6.21 4.05
C LEU A 155 -7.41 -4.85 4.48
N ILE A 156 -8.14 -4.80 5.60
CA ILE A 156 -8.54 -3.54 6.21
C ILE A 156 -7.37 -3.11 7.08
N HIS A 157 -6.64 -2.12 6.61
CA HIS A 157 -5.79 -1.30 7.46
C HIS A 157 -6.70 -0.55 8.43
N ILE A 158 -6.54 -0.80 9.71
CA ILE A 158 -7.06 0.06 10.77
C ILE A 158 -5.94 1.01 11.20
#